data_be2cff5a00f065ba26022b1b236bf5a6
#
_entry.id   be2cff5a00f065ba26022b1b236bf5a6
#
_cell.length_a   1.000
_cell.length_b   1.000
_cell.length_c   1.000
_cell.angle_alpha   90.00
_cell.angle_beta   90.00
_cell.angle_gamma   90.00
#
_symmetry.space_group_name_H-M   'P 1'
#
loop_
_entity.id
_entity.type
_entity.pdbx_description
1 polymer ?
#
loop_
_entity_poly.entity_id
_entity_poly.type
_entity_poly.pdbx_seq_one_letter_code
_entity_poly.pdbx_strand_id
1 'polypeptide(L)'
;SLGAWMFVCYFLYKHESVIEELGDMDEDEVAVGSEEISLSGLEKEINKLFVEEKLYLNPQLKLSDVARQVGTNRTYLSRFFNQEKQMTFFDYVNNLRVEHAVGLLQKSNLRLNVIAEQSGFNSISTFRRVFAAKQQCTPSEYRKRISR
;
A
#
# COMPACT_ATOMS: atom_id res chain seq x y z
N SER A 1 7.84 -13.60 25.64
CA SER A 1 6.59 -12.85 25.77
C SER A 1 6.06 -12.48 24.37
N LEU A 2 4.76 -12.58 24.17
CA LEU A 2 4.08 -12.27 22.90
C LEU A 2 4.35 -10.85 22.39
N GLY A 3 4.61 -9.88 23.27
CA GLY A 3 4.92 -8.50 22.92
C GLY A 3 6.27 -8.32 22.20
N ALA A 4 7.27 -9.12 22.54
CA ALA A 4 8.59 -9.07 21.89
C ALA A 4 8.51 -9.63 20.46
N TRP A 5 7.71 -10.66 20.23
CA TRP A 5 7.48 -11.22 18.90
C TRP A 5 6.68 -10.27 17.99
N MET A 6 5.70 -9.57 18.53
CA MET A 6 4.98 -8.54 17.77
C MET A 6 5.89 -7.37 17.37
N PHE A 7 6.80 -6.98 18.27
CA PHE A 7 7.76 -5.91 17.98
C PHE A 7 8.79 -6.34 16.92
N VAL A 8 9.27 -7.57 16.99
CA VAL A 8 10.20 -8.13 15.99
C VAL A 8 9.50 -8.29 14.63
N CYS A 9 8.28 -8.80 14.59
CA CYS A 9 7.51 -8.90 13.37
C CYS A 9 7.18 -7.52 12.77
N TYR A 10 6.85 -6.53 13.61
CA TYR A 10 6.64 -5.15 13.18
C TYR A 10 7.94 -4.53 12.65
N PHE A 11 9.06 -4.77 13.33
CA PHE A 11 10.37 -4.25 12.92
C PHE A 11 10.86 -4.90 11.61
N LEU A 12 10.70 -6.21 11.46
CA LEU A 12 11.04 -6.93 10.22
C LEU A 12 10.12 -6.49 9.06
N TYR A 13 8.83 -6.32 9.33
CA TYR A 13 7.88 -5.80 8.34
C TYR A 13 8.26 -4.39 7.88
N LYS A 14 8.60 -3.51 8.82
CA LYS A 14 9.04 -2.15 8.52
C LYS A 14 10.37 -2.14 7.77
N HIS A 15 11.26 -3.08 8.06
CA HIS A 15 12.55 -3.20 7.39
C HIS A 15 12.41 -3.70 5.94
N GLU A 16 11.49 -4.64 5.67
CA GLU A 16 11.21 -5.09 4.30
C GLU A 16 10.56 -4.00 3.44
N SER A 17 9.63 -3.22 3.99
CA SER A 17 9.02 -2.10 3.26
C SER A 17 10.05 -1.00 2.93
N VAL A 18 11.03 -0.77 3.82
CA VAL A 18 12.15 0.15 3.57
C VAL A 18 13.10 -0.40 2.50
N ILE A 19 13.33 -1.71 2.46
CA ILE A 19 14.19 -2.33 1.42
C ILE A 19 13.50 -2.30 0.05
N GLU A 20 12.19 -2.52 -0.03
CA GLU A 20 11.43 -2.36 -1.27
C GLU A 20 11.46 -0.90 -1.74
N GLU A 21 11.38 0.06 -0.83
CA GLU A 21 11.49 1.49 -1.13
C GLU A 21 12.91 1.88 -1.58
N LEU A 22 13.96 1.25 -1.00
CA LEU A 22 15.36 1.47 -1.37
C LEU A 22 15.74 0.72 -2.67
N GLY A 23 15.15 -0.43 -2.95
CA GLY A 23 15.38 -1.21 -4.18
C GLY A 23 14.95 -0.49 -5.46
N ASP A 24 14.09 0.52 -5.33
CA ASP A 24 13.63 1.37 -6.43
C ASP A 24 14.51 2.63 -6.62
N MET A 25 15.68 2.69 -5.95
CA MET A 25 16.57 3.88 -5.99
C MET A 25 17.45 3.98 -7.23
N ASP A 26 17.30 3.11 -8.23
CA ASP A 26 18.04 3.22 -9.46
C ASP A 26 17.34 4.14 -10.48
N GLU A 27 18.00 5.28 -10.71
CA GLU A 27 17.95 6.14 -11.89
C GLU A 27 16.60 6.83 -12.17
N ASP A 28 16.46 8.06 -11.68
CA ASP A 28 16.05 9.22 -12.49
C ASP A 28 15.92 10.47 -11.61
N GLU A 29 17.05 11.07 -11.22
CA GLU A 29 17.07 12.49 -10.91
C GLU A 29 16.96 13.29 -12.22
N VAL A 30 15.80 13.25 -12.86
CA VAL A 30 15.44 14.30 -13.78
C VAL A 30 14.76 15.38 -12.97
N ALA A 31 15.49 16.46 -12.72
CA ALA A 31 14.93 17.69 -12.23
C ALA A 31 13.91 18.22 -13.24
N VAL A 32 12.67 17.78 -13.10
CA VAL A 32 11.54 18.46 -13.74
C VAL A 32 11.22 19.65 -12.86
N GLY A 33 11.20 20.84 -13.48
CA GLY A 33 10.99 22.11 -12.83
C GLY A 33 9.82 22.04 -11.84
N SER A 34 10.14 22.34 -10.60
CA SER A 34 9.20 22.39 -9.50
C SER A 34 8.29 23.60 -9.65
N GLU A 35 7.15 23.45 -10.30
CA GLU A 35 5.99 24.18 -9.82
C GLU A 35 5.68 23.61 -8.45
N GLU A 36 5.81 24.41 -7.40
CA GLU A 36 5.44 24.02 -6.03
C GLU A 36 3.95 23.69 -6.01
N ILE A 37 3.62 22.42 -6.20
CA ILE A 37 2.27 21.94 -5.95
C ILE A 37 2.02 22.17 -4.46
N SER A 38 1.01 22.97 -4.13
CA SER A 38 0.64 23.17 -2.74
C SER A 38 0.28 21.82 -2.09
N LEU A 39 0.58 21.64 -0.80
CA LEU A 39 0.24 20.41 -0.08
C LEU A 39 -1.24 20.02 -0.26
N SER A 40 -2.15 21.00 -0.27
CA SER A 40 -3.57 20.76 -0.51
C SER A 40 -3.87 20.29 -1.93
N GLY A 41 -3.13 20.79 -2.92
CA GLY A 41 -3.21 20.34 -4.32
C GLY A 41 -2.74 18.89 -4.47
N LEU A 42 -1.59 18.57 -3.86
CA LEU A 42 -1.05 17.22 -3.89
C LEU A 42 -1.99 16.22 -3.19
N GLU A 43 -2.55 16.57 -2.04
CA GLU A 43 -3.51 15.72 -1.33
C GLU A 43 -4.76 15.45 -2.16
N LYS A 44 -5.28 16.46 -2.86
CA LYS A 44 -6.43 16.33 -3.75
C LYS A 44 -6.13 15.38 -4.92
N GLU A 45 -4.98 15.51 -5.56
CA GLU A 45 -4.57 14.62 -6.66
C GLU A 45 -4.34 13.19 -6.17
N ILE A 46 -3.71 13.00 -5.02
CA ILE A 46 -3.54 11.68 -4.38
C ILE A 46 -4.91 11.05 -4.10
N ASN A 47 -5.83 11.78 -3.51
CA ASN A 47 -7.18 11.26 -3.26
C ASN A 47 -7.88 10.86 -4.55
N LYS A 48 -7.80 11.66 -5.60
CA LYS A 48 -8.36 11.32 -6.91
C LYS A 48 -7.79 10.00 -7.44
N LEU A 49 -6.47 9.87 -7.51
CA LEU A 49 -5.80 8.67 -8.04
C LEU A 49 -6.12 7.41 -7.23
N PHE A 50 -6.17 7.51 -5.92
CA PHE A 50 -6.34 6.34 -5.06
C PHE A 50 -7.80 6.02 -4.73
N VAL A 51 -8.68 7.00 -4.57
CA VAL A 51 -10.09 6.77 -4.23
C VAL A 51 -10.95 6.60 -5.48
N GLU A 52 -10.81 7.50 -6.47
CA GLU A 52 -11.65 7.49 -7.67
C GLU A 52 -11.11 6.52 -8.73
N GLU A 53 -9.83 6.61 -9.07
CA GLU A 53 -9.20 5.78 -10.10
C GLU A 53 -8.70 4.43 -9.58
N LYS A 54 -8.65 4.24 -8.25
CA LYS A 54 -8.22 2.99 -7.58
C LYS A 54 -6.87 2.46 -8.07
N LEU A 55 -5.92 3.37 -8.20
CA LEU A 55 -4.58 3.07 -8.72
C LEU A 55 -3.86 1.96 -7.93
N TYR A 56 -4.22 1.79 -6.65
CA TYR A 56 -3.70 0.72 -5.78
C TYR A 56 -4.00 -0.71 -6.27
N LEU A 57 -4.97 -0.88 -7.17
CA LEU A 57 -5.29 -2.18 -7.78
C LEU A 57 -4.26 -2.62 -8.82
N ASN A 58 -3.40 -1.72 -9.28
CA ASN A 58 -2.28 -2.09 -10.14
C ASN A 58 -1.19 -2.78 -9.30
N PRO A 59 -0.90 -4.08 -9.55
CA PRO A 59 0.10 -4.81 -8.78
C PRO A 59 1.54 -4.33 -9.02
N GLN A 60 1.80 -3.63 -10.13
CA GLN A 60 3.11 -3.08 -10.50
C GLN A 60 3.28 -1.60 -10.12
N LEU A 61 2.36 -1.05 -9.32
CA LEU A 61 2.39 0.36 -8.95
C LEU A 61 3.66 0.73 -8.19
N LYS A 62 4.36 1.74 -8.65
CA LYS A 62 5.56 2.31 -8.03
C LYS A 62 5.33 3.75 -7.59
N LEU A 63 6.06 4.16 -6.55
CA LEU A 63 6.06 5.56 -6.08
C LEU A 63 6.44 6.54 -7.19
N SER A 64 7.40 6.16 -8.05
CA SER A 64 7.83 6.94 -9.22
C SER A 64 6.71 7.19 -10.23
N ASP A 65 5.81 6.21 -10.42
CA ASP A 65 4.68 6.35 -11.36
C ASP A 65 3.68 7.38 -10.83
N VAL A 66 3.39 7.30 -9.53
CA VAL A 66 2.50 8.28 -8.87
C VAL A 66 3.12 9.67 -8.88
N ALA A 67 4.41 9.81 -8.56
CA ALA A 67 5.12 11.08 -8.58
C ALA A 67 5.03 11.75 -9.96
N ARG A 68 5.21 10.97 -11.03
CA ARG A 68 5.09 11.44 -12.41
C ARG A 68 3.66 11.93 -12.73
N GLN A 69 2.64 11.19 -12.29
CA GLN A 69 1.25 11.54 -12.54
C GLN A 69 0.82 12.81 -11.82
N VAL A 70 1.29 13.03 -10.61
CA VAL A 70 0.98 14.24 -9.82
C VAL A 70 1.92 15.41 -10.10
N GLY A 71 2.90 15.24 -11.00
CA GLY A 71 3.80 16.33 -11.41
C GLY A 71 4.85 16.68 -10.36
N THR A 72 5.32 15.72 -9.56
CA THR A 72 6.35 15.90 -8.55
C THR A 72 7.48 14.87 -8.70
N ASN A 73 8.43 14.90 -7.80
CA ASN A 73 9.49 13.90 -7.75
C ASN A 73 9.25 12.88 -6.62
N ARG A 74 9.92 11.74 -6.75
CA ARG A 74 9.82 10.63 -5.81
C ARG A 74 10.18 11.01 -4.38
N THR A 75 11.25 11.80 -4.19
CA THR A 75 11.72 12.22 -2.86
C THR A 75 10.68 13.09 -2.15
N TYR A 76 10.08 14.02 -2.86
CA TYR A 76 9.04 14.90 -2.32
C TYR A 76 7.78 14.09 -1.95
N LEU A 77 7.36 13.18 -2.83
CA LEU A 77 6.19 12.34 -2.59
C LEU A 77 6.41 11.36 -1.43
N SER A 78 7.59 10.75 -1.31
CA SER A 78 7.95 9.90 -0.15
C SER A 78 7.88 10.70 1.16
N ARG A 79 8.41 11.92 1.15
CA ARG A 79 8.32 12.82 2.32
C ARG A 79 6.88 13.18 2.66
N PHE A 80 6.04 13.44 1.67
CA PHE A 80 4.61 13.70 1.86
C PHE A 80 3.91 12.54 2.60
N PHE A 81 4.11 11.29 2.16
CA PHE A 81 3.51 10.16 2.84
C PHE A 81 4.03 10.00 4.27
N ASN A 82 5.34 10.13 4.49
CA ASN A 82 5.92 10.00 5.81
C ASN A 82 5.52 11.11 6.79
N GLN A 83 5.39 12.34 6.35
CA GLN A 83 5.08 13.50 7.20
C GLN A 83 3.58 13.74 7.32
N GLU A 84 2.85 13.79 6.22
CA GLU A 84 1.42 14.14 6.21
C GLU A 84 0.52 12.93 6.50
N LYS A 85 0.87 11.75 5.96
CA LYS A 85 0.08 10.53 6.19
C LYS A 85 0.61 9.67 7.33
N GLN A 86 1.77 10.00 7.90
CA GLN A 86 2.41 9.26 9.00
C GLN A 86 2.66 7.79 8.69
N MET A 87 2.88 7.46 7.43
CA MET A 87 3.14 6.10 6.96
C MET A 87 3.94 6.12 5.65
N THR A 88 4.54 4.98 5.30
CA THR A 88 5.20 4.86 3.99
C THR A 88 4.18 4.78 2.86
N PHE A 89 4.61 5.06 1.63
CA PHE A 89 3.79 4.85 0.44
C PHE A 89 3.27 3.41 0.33
N PHE A 90 4.13 2.43 0.60
CA PHE A 90 3.75 1.01 0.56
C PHE A 90 2.70 0.65 1.61
N ASP A 91 2.82 1.20 2.82
CA ASP A 91 1.80 1.01 3.87
C ASP A 91 0.46 1.60 3.46
N TYR A 92 0.49 2.79 2.86
CA TYR A 92 -0.71 3.44 2.35
C TYR A 92 -1.41 2.60 1.27
N VAL A 93 -0.67 2.15 0.27
CA VAL A 93 -1.19 1.28 -0.80
C VAL A 93 -1.70 -0.04 -0.24
N ASN A 94 -0.94 -0.68 0.64
CA ASN A 94 -1.32 -1.95 1.24
C ASN A 94 -2.57 -1.84 2.13
N ASN A 95 -2.75 -0.72 2.84
CA ASN A 95 -3.99 -0.46 3.58
C ASN A 95 -5.21 -0.47 2.66
N LEU A 96 -5.14 0.25 1.54
CA LEU A 96 -6.24 0.30 0.56
C LEU A 96 -6.51 -1.07 -0.09
N ARG A 97 -5.46 -1.82 -0.41
CA ARG A 97 -5.58 -3.18 -0.95
C ARG A 97 -6.25 -4.13 0.03
N VAL A 98 -5.89 -4.06 1.32
CA VAL A 98 -6.52 -4.89 2.37
C VAL A 98 -7.98 -4.50 2.56
N GLU A 99 -8.32 -3.22 2.60
CA GLU A 99 -9.71 -2.75 2.68
C GLU A 99 -10.55 -3.26 1.50
N HIS A 100 -10.00 -3.21 0.29
CA HIS A 100 -10.65 -3.76 -0.89
C HIS A 100 -10.87 -5.27 -0.77
N ALA A 101 -9.85 -6.02 -0.30
CA ALA A 101 -9.93 -7.46 -0.07
C ALA A 101 -10.97 -7.81 1.00
N VAL A 102 -11.06 -7.05 2.09
CA VAL A 102 -12.10 -7.19 3.11
C VAL A 102 -13.49 -7.04 2.49
N GLY A 103 -13.70 -6.04 1.65
CA GLY A 103 -14.95 -5.87 0.92
C GLY A 103 -15.31 -7.07 0.04
N LEU A 104 -14.33 -7.66 -0.66
CA LEU A 104 -14.55 -8.86 -1.46
C LEU A 104 -14.84 -10.10 -0.60
N LEU A 105 -14.15 -10.25 0.54
CA LEU A 105 -14.42 -11.33 1.49
C LEU A 105 -15.86 -11.30 2.05
N GLN A 106 -16.37 -10.10 2.30
CA GLN A 106 -17.73 -9.88 2.84
C GLN A 106 -18.82 -10.10 1.79
N LYS A 107 -18.56 -9.76 0.53
CA LYS A 107 -19.59 -9.70 -0.52
C LYS A 107 -19.55 -10.87 -1.49
N SER A 108 -18.54 -11.73 -1.42
CA SER A 108 -18.33 -12.79 -2.39
C SER A 108 -17.75 -14.06 -1.77
N ASN A 109 -17.95 -15.17 -2.46
CA ASN A 109 -17.33 -16.47 -2.13
C ASN A 109 -16.10 -16.77 -3.01
N LEU A 110 -15.48 -15.75 -3.56
CA LEU A 110 -14.29 -15.90 -4.40
C LEU A 110 -13.16 -16.62 -3.64
N ARG A 111 -12.34 -17.37 -4.37
CA ARG A 111 -11.15 -18.00 -3.81
C ARG A 111 -10.14 -16.93 -3.38
N LEU A 112 -9.35 -17.20 -2.35
CA LEU A 112 -8.42 -16.24 -1.79
C LEU A 112 -7.35 -15.75 -2.79
N ASN A 113 -6.91 -16.62 -3.71
CA ASN A 113 -5.99 -16.21 -4.78
C ASN A 113 -6.63 -15.20 -5.74
N VAL A 114 -7.91 -15.35 -6.06
CA VAL A 114 -8.66 -14.39 -6.89
C VAL A 114 -8.84 -13.06 -6.16
N ILE A 115 -9.16 -13.10 -4.87
CA ILE A 115 -9.27 -11.89 -4.04
C ILE A 115 -7.92 -11.16 -3.97
N ALA A 116 -6.82 -11.88 -3.78
CA ALA A 116 -5.47 -11.30 -3.77
C ALA A 116 -5.18 -10.56 -5.09
N GLU A 117 -5.42 -11.21 -6.21
CA GLU A 117 -5.22 -10.64 -7.54
C GLU A 117 -6.11 -9.41 -7.78
N GLN A 118 -7.41 -9.50 -7.51
CA GLN A 118 -8.35 -8.38 -7.68
C GLN A 118 -8.09 -7.22 -6.72
N SER A 119 -7.37 -7.46 -5.63
CA SER A 119 -6.97 -6.42 -4.67
C SER A 119 -5.59 -5.82 -4.96
N GLY A 120 -4.97 -6.17 -6.09
CA GLY A 120 -3.71 -5.60 -6.54
C GLY A 120 -2.45 -6.22 -5.94
N PHE A 121 -2.54 -7.40 -5.31
CA PHE A 121 -1.36 -8.10 -4.81
C PHE A 121 -0.69 -8.95 -5.90
N ASN A 122 0.64 -8.91 -5.96
CA ASN A 122 1.43 -9.70 -6.90
C ASN A 122 1.40 -11.20 -6.61
N SER A 123 1.18 -11.58 -5.35
CA SER A 123 1.16 -12.98 -4.94
C SER A 123 0.22 -13.21 -3.76
N ILE A 124 -0.29 -14.44 -3.67
CA ILE A 124 -1.10 -14.89 -2.54
C ILE A 124 -0.30 -14.86 -1.22
N SER A 125 0.99 -15.11 -1.26
CA SER A 125 1.88 -15.08 -0.09
C SER A 125 2.00 -13.67 0.48
N THR A 126 2.24 -12.68 -0.37
CA THR A 126 2.27 -11.26 0.04
C THR A 126 0.90 -10.83 0.58
N PHE A 127 -0.18 -11.19 -0.10
CA PHE A 127 -1.53 -10.92 0.37
C PHE A 127 -1.78 -11.45 1.77
N ARG A 128 -1.50 -12.74 2.03
CA ARG A 128 -1.71 -13.35 3.35
C ARG A 128 -0.91 -12.67 4.44
N ARG A 129 0.36 -12.37 4.19
CA ARG A 129 1.24 -11.68 5.12
C ARG A 129 0.74 -10.28 5.47
N VAL A 130 0.45 -9.48 4.46
CA VAL A 130 -0.02 -8.10 4.64
C VAL A 130 -1.40 -8.07 5.29
N PHE A 131 -2.31 -8.91 4.86
CA PHE A 131 -3.65 -9.01 5.45
C PHE A 131 -3.59 -9.38 6.94
N ALA A 132 -2.80 -10.39 7.31
CA ALA A 132 -2.64 -10.81 8.70
C ALA A 132 -2.03 -9.70 9.56
N ALA A 133 -1.06 -8.95 9.04
CA ALA A 133 -0.47 -7.81 9.74
C ALA A 133 -1.48 -6.67 9.99
N LYS A 134 -2.38 -6.42 9.05
CA LYS A 134 -3.37 -5.34 9.15
C LYS A 134 -4.63 -5.73 9.92
N GLN A 135 -5.12 -6.96 9.74
CA GLN A 135 -6.39 -7.45 10.31
C GLN A 135 -6.22 -8.30 11.57
N GLN A 136 -4.99 -8.59 11.98
CA GLN A 136 -4.67 -9.45 13.13
C GLN A 136 -5.21 -10.88 13.03
N CYS A 137 -5.53 -11.33 11.83
CA CYS A 137 -5.96 -12.68 11.51
C CYS A 137 -5.73 -12.99 10.03
N THR A 138 -5.66 -14.26 9.68
CA THR A 138 -5.53 -14.67 8.28
C THR A 138 -6.81 -14.40 7.48
N PRO A 139 -6.73 -14.24 6.15
CA PRO A 139 -7.92 -14.11 5.31
C PRO A 139 -8.94 -15.24 5.47
N SER A 140 -8.46 -16.47 5.67
CA SER A 140 -9.33 -17.64 5.92
C SER A 140 -10.06 -17.55 7.25
N GLU A 141 -9.38 -17.13 8.31
CA GLU A 141 -9.98 -16.90 9.63
C GLU A 141 -10.99 -15.76 9.58
N TYR A 142 -10.66 -14.69 8.89
CA TYR A 142 -11.57 -13.56 8.69
C TYR A 142 -12.87 -14.02 8.02
N ARG A 143 -12.77 -14.79 6.93
CA ARG A 143 -13.94 -15.34 6.24
C ARG A 143 -14.80 -16.21 7.15
N LYS A 144 -14.19 -17.07 7.95
CA LYS A 144 -14.92 -17.92 8.91
C LYS A 144 -15.68 -17.11 9.96
N ARG A 145 -15.13 -15.99 10.41
CA ARG A 145 -15.77 -15.10 11.40
C ARG A 145 -17.01 -14.41 10.84
N ILE A 146 -16.96 -13.95 9.59
CA ILE A 146 -18.09 -13.24 8.95
C ILE A 146 -19.17 -14.18 8.41
N SER A 147 -18.87 -15.48 8.25
CA SER A 147 -19.83 -16.52 7.78
C SER A 147 -20.66 -17.12 8.92
N ARG A 148 -20.45 -16.68 10.16
CA ARG A 148 -21.22 -17.09 11.34
C ARG A 148 -22.33 -16.10 11.63
#